data_12638819820eebc74c6cf3a7e35b1aa8
#
_entry.id   12638819820eebc74c6cf3a7e35b1aa8
#
_cell.length_a   1.000
_cell.length_b   1.000
_cell.length_c   1.000
_cell.angle_alpha   90.00
_cell.angle_beta   90.00
_cell.angle_gamma   90.00
#
_symmetry.space_group_name_H-M   'P 1'
#
loop_
_entity.id
_entity.type
_entity.pdbx_description
1 polymer ?
#
loop_
_entity_poly.entity_id
_entity_poly.type
_entity_poly.pdbx_seq_one_letter_code
_entity_poly.pdbx_strand_id
1 'polypeptide(L)'
;MSSRKGLYFLRPFIFSPLTKKETAYARFFSAARSISRREVIRVTARSRHPHNAAVKAQPKIENDYDAAVAELSHSAANEGRIQKLKEYNALRYPRVSRHGNRMSIPKFRHTFENVTTSAPASEEVLLQGRIMSIRASGYKLVFMDISGDFEKVQVMISLNNVPVDNPEEFKRTLHPLLRGDIVSVTGTAMRTSSGELSLKATTLPSLLSPCVAPLPKKLINEETRILKRHVDLLVNRETADVLRLRSYIIKYLRDFFHERDFTEVQTPLLADYAGGAAARPFLTSATEFPNKELALRIAPELWLKRLVVGGMNKVFEIGPAFRNEGLDATHNPEFTICEFYSAYSNLQELMAMTETLIRGLLEHTKLLKESKLPTLDIAELAEPSEDNWRQVEFVPALEDALGIKLPNLSDPDAHEQLINLLEGKSRLPPVELEGASLNRLLDHLASTHLEGDSLTAPLFITHHPACMAPLAKSFACPRTGQLVSARAELFVAGREIANMYEEENDPFEQRRKFELQVLSRRGSGEEGDGGEEGQARVDESYVRALEHGLPPTGGWGCGVDRLVMLLSGTPRIADVLSFGSLRNVVSLSQVAKK
;
A
#
# COMPACT_ATOMS: atom_id res chain seq x y z
N MET A 1 38.33 -35.01 -8.64
CA MET A 1 37.50 -35.57 -9.72
C MET A 1 36.10 -35.03 -9.49
N SER A 2 35.80 -33.94 -10.09
CA SER A 2 35.14 -33.75 -11.38
C SER A 2 33.69 -34.23 -11.40
N SER A 3 32.73 -33.33 -11.34
CA SER A 3 32.01 -33.02 -12.56
C SER A 3 31.06 -31.81 -12.38
N ARG A 4 31.34 -30.78 -13.16
CA ARG A 4 30.40 -29.76 -13.59
C ARG A 4 29.37 -30.38 -14.54
N LYS A 5 28.07 -30.11 -14.32
CA LYS A 5 26.96 -30.10 -15.29
C LYS A 5 25.80 -29.45 -14.53
N GLY A 6 25.09 -28.45 -15.00
CA GLY A 6 25.00 -27.86 -16.31
C GLY A 6 24.01 -26.72 -16.23
N LEU A 7 24.45 -25.58 -16.67
CA LEU A 7 23.63 -24.44 -17.07
C LEU A 7 23.35 -24.62 -18.57
N TYR A 8 22.19 -25.10 -18.93
CA TYR A 8 21.59 -24.96 -20.26
C TYR A 8 20.10 -25.30 -20.14
N PHE A 9 19.26 -24.27 -20.11
CA PHE A 9 17.93 -24.27 -20.72
C PHE A 9 17.27 -22.90 -20.49
N LEU A 10 17.71 -21.90 -21.24
CA LEU A 10 16.93 -20.71 -21.55
C LEU A 10 17.38 -20.16 -22.90
N ARG A 11 16.74 -20.65 -23.95
CA ARG A 11 16.47 -20.06 -25.27
C ARG A 11 15.93 -21.18 -26.17
N PRO A 12 15.02 -20.95 -27.13
CA PRO A 12 14.43 -19.71 -27.64
C PRO A 12 12.89 -19.76 -27.77
N PHE A 13 12.20 -18.70 -27.43
CA PHE A 13 10.84 -18.44 -27.93
C PHE A 13 10.67 -16.95 -28.26
N ILE A 14 11.46 -16.48 -29.23
CA ILE A 14 11.16 -15.24 -29.93
C ILE A 14 11.57 -15.49 -31.40
N PHE A 15 10.59 -15.32 -32.31
CA PHE A 15 10.65 -15.54 -33.75
C PHE A 15 10.22 -16.93 -34.24
N SER A 16 8.88 -17.11 -34.32
CA SER A 16 8.23 -17.93 -35.35
C SER A 16 7.43 -17.01 -36.26
N PRO A 17 7.42 -17.24 -37.58
CA PRO A 17 6.69 -16.38 -38.53
C PRO A 17 5.18 -16.56 -38.37
N LEU A 18 4.49 -15.42 -38.35
CA LEU A 18 3.03 -15.28 -38.25
C LEU A 18 2.28 -16.18 -39.28
N THR A 19 1.37 -16.99 -38.78
CA THR A 19 0.52 -17.83 -39.64
C THR A 19 -0.63 -17.02 -40.25
N LYS A 20 -1.17 -17.49 -41.40
CA LYS A 20 -2.20 -16.79 -42.23
C LYS A 20 -3.49 -16.34 -41.52
N LYS A 21 -3.70 -16.70 -40.26
CA LYS A 21 -4.87 -16.27 -39.48
C LYS A 21 -4.73 -14.89 -38.83
N GLU A 22 -3.50 -14.41 -38.59
CA GLU A 22 -3.27 -13.11 -37.95
C GLU A 22 -3.37 -11.93 -38.92
N THR A 23 -3.25 -12.17 -40.22
CA THR A 23 -3.46 -11.15 -41.27
C THR A 23 -4.91 -10.68 -41.39
N ALA A 24 -5.90 -11.44 -40.91
CA ALA A 24 -7.30 -11.04 -40.94
C ALA A 24 -7.62 -10.00 -39.85
N TYR A 25 -6.99 -10.10 -38.68
CA TYR A 25 -7.18 -9.16 -37.56
C TYR A 25 -6.56 -7.78 -37.85
N ALA A 26 -5.37 -7.75 -38.47
CA ALA A 26 -4.72 -6.49 -38.83
C ALA A 26 -5.52 -5.70 -39.89
N ARG A 27 -6.25 -6.37 -40.78
CA ARG A 27 -7.13 -5.71 -41.76
C ARG A 27 -8.42 -5.17 -41.15
N PHE A 28 -8.93 -5.76 -40.05
CA PHE A 28 -10.12 -5.28 -39.37
C PHE A 28 -9.85 -3.95 -38.62
N PHE A 29 -8.71 -3.81 -37.97
CA PHE A 29 -8.32 -2.56 -37.31
C PHE A 29 -7.95 -1.43 -38.26
N SER A 30 -7.44 -1.74 -39.45
CA SER A 30 -7.18 -0.76 -40.50
C SER A 30 -8.48 -0.22 -41.12
N ALA A 31 -9.51 -1.05 -41.30
CA ALA A 31 -10.82 -0.65 -41.82
C ALA A 31 -11.60 0.22 -40.81
N ALA A 32 -11.56 -0.09 -39.51
CA ALA A 32 -12.20 0.70 -38.47
C ALA A 32 -11.60 2.12 -38.33
N ARG A 33 -10.29 2.29 -38.55
CA ARG A 33 -9.66 3.63 -38.58
C ARG A 33 -10.05 4.47 -39.79
N SER A 34 -10.44 3.88 -40.92
CA SER A 34 -10.85 4.62 -42.12
C SER A 34 -12.29 5.14 -42.05
N ILE A 35 -13.16 4.45 -41.30
CA ILE A 35 -14.57 4.87 -41.14
C ILE A 35 -14.68 6.06 -40.18
N SER A 36 -13.89 6.08 -39.10
CA SER A 36 -13.85 7.19 -38.11
C SER A 36 -13.36 8.52 -38.72
N ARG A 37 -12.47 8.47 -39.71
CA ARG A 37 -11.97 9.70 -40.38
C ARG A 37 -12.93 10.30 -41.43
N ARG A 38 -13.89 9.53 -41.95
CA ARG A 38 -14.84 10.07 -42.93
C ARG A 38 -16.05 10.77 -42.31
N GLU A 39 -16.45 10.42 -41.11
CA GLU A 39 -17.55 11.09 -40.43
C GLU A 39 -17.14 12.44 -39.78
N VAL A 40 -15.91 12.58 -39.32
CA VAL A 40 -15.39 13.86 -38.73
C VAL A 40 -15.24 14.94 -39.82
N ILE A 41 -15.08 14.58 -41.11
CA ILE A 41 -14.93 15.55 -42.22
C ILE A 41 -16.28 16.09 -42.73
N ARG A 42 -17.43 15.46 -42.37
CA ARG A 42 -18.75 15.92 -42.85
C ARG A 42 -19.44 16.94 -41.94
N VAL A 43 -18.97 17.19 -40.73
CA VAL A 43 -19.57 18.15 -39.77
C VAL A 43 -18.95 19.56 -39.88
N THR A 44 -17.79 19.73 -40.53
CA THR A 44 -17.09 21.02 -40.61
C THR A 44 -17.24 21.78 -41.92
N ALA A 45 -18.14 21.37 -42.82
CA ALA A 45 -18.31 21.98 -44.14
C ALA A 45 -19.65 22.73 -44.31
N ARG A 46 -20.06 23.56 -43.33
CA ARG A 46 -21.10 24.58 -43.54
C ARG A 46 -20.88 25.79 -42.64
N SER A 47 -20.02 26.69 -43.07
CA SER A 47 -20.20 28.15 -42.98
C SER A 47 -19.07 28.84 -43.72
N ARG A 48 -19.34 29.24 -44.94
CA ARG A 48 -18.53 30.20 -45.68
C ARG A 48 -19.05 31.58 -45.37
N HIS A 49 -18.20 32.44 -44.85
CA HIS A 49 -18.05 33.82 -45.33
C HIS A 49 -16.69 34.38 -44.93
N PRO A 50 -16.09 35.22 -45.78
CA PRO A 50 -14.71 35.62 -45.66
C PRO A 50 -14.57 36.93 -44.90
N HIS A 51 -13.64 37.06 -44.00
CA HIS A 51 -13.00 38.36 -43.74
C HIS A 51 -11.57 38.19 -43.21
N ASN A 52 -10.67 38.85 -43.93
CA ASN A 52 -9.33 39.19 -43.51
C ASN A 52 -9.33 39.71 -42.08
N ALA A 53 -8.58 39.08 -41.20
CA ALA A 53 -8.10 39.70 -40.01
C ALA A 53 -6.65 39.25 -39.73
N ALA A 54 -5.81 40.25 -39.64
CA ALA A 54 -4.42 40.17 -39.41
C ALA A 54 -4.05 39.25 -38.24
N VAL A 55 -2.91 38.56 -38.41
CA VAL A 55 -2.17 37.92 -37.34
C VAL A 55 -1.89 38.96 -36.25
N LYS A 56 -2.70 38.94 -35.18
CA LYS A 56 -2.42 39.65 -33.94
C LYS A 56 -1.76 38.70 -32.95
N ALA A 57 -0.61 39.18 -32.54
CA ALA A 57 0.31 38.74 -31.53
C ALA A 57 -0.30 37.88 -30.38
N GLN A 58 0.40 36.84 -30.02
CA GLN A 58 0.37 36.19 -28.73
C GLN A 58 0.74 37.16 -27.60
N PRO A 59 -0.15 37.52 -26.71
CA PRO A 59 0.26 38.11 -25.44
C PRO A 59 -0.59 37.69 -24.23
N LYS A 60 -1.18 36.51 -24.17
CA LYS A 60 -1.96 36.15 -23.00
C LYS A 60 -1.33 35.15 -22.05
N ILE A 61 -0.37 34.37 -22.51
CA ILE A 61 0.24 33.30 -21.68
C ILE A 61 1.21 33.86 -20.61
N GLU A 62 1.91 34.96 -20.88
CA GLU A 62 2.83 35.55 -19.90
C GLU A 62 2.10 36.24 -18.75
N ASN A 63 0.99 36.93 -19.00
CA ASN A 63 0.21 37.60 -17.95
C ASN A 63 -0.51 36.62 -17.03
N ASP A 64 -1.01 35.50 -17.58
CA ASP A 64 -1.67 34.46 -16.77
C ASP A 64 -0.66 33.69 -15.89
N TYR A 65 0.59 33.54 -16.34
CA TYR A 65 1.66 32.91 -15.57
C TYR A 65 2.10 33.79 -14.39
N ASP A 66 2.28 35.09 -14.60
CA ASP A 66 2.66 36.02 -13.53
C ASP A 66 1.53 36.20 -12.49
N ALA A 67 0.25 36.15 -12.89
CA ALA A 67 -0.89 36.13 -11.98
C ALA A 67 -0.93 34.84 -11.14
N ALA A 68 -0.73 33.69 -11.76
CA ALA A 68 -0.67 32.40 -11.05
C ALA A 68 0.52 32.32 -10.08
N VAL A 69 1.65 32.91 -10.43
CA VAL A 69 2.83 33.00 -9.53
C VAL A 69 2.55 33.93 -8.34
N ALA A 70 1.75 34.99 -8.53
CA ALA A 70 1.34 35.88 -7.44
C ALA A 70 0.35 35.21 -6.48
N GLU A 71 -0.58 34.40 -6.97
CA GLU A 71 -1.50 33.58 -6.13
C GLU A 71 -0.79 32.51 -5.29
N LEU A 72 0.33 31.97 -5.78
CA LEU A 72 1.10 30.94 -5.07
C LEU A 72 2.02 31.52 -3.97
N SER A 73 2.19 32.84 -3.90
CA SER A 73 3.04 33.50 -2.91
C SER A 73 2.32 33.76 -1.58
N HIS A 74 1.93 32.68 -0.87
CA HIS A 74 1.22 32.81 0.41
C HIS A 74 2.09 33.19 1.62
N SER A 75 3.39 33.48 1.46
CA SER A 75 4.25 33.97 2.53
C SER A 75 5.31 34.92 2.02
N ALA A 76 5.69 35.92 2.84
CA ALA A 76 6.77 36.85 2.52
C ALA A 76 8.11 36.14 2.15
N ALA A 77 8.35 34.96 2.72
CA ALA A 77 9.52 34.15 2.39
C ALA A 77 9.49 33.59 0.95
N ASN A 78 8.31 33.20 0.48
CA ASN A 78 8.12 32.70 -0.89
C ASN A 78 8.25 33.85 -1.89
N GLU A 79 7.68 35.02 -1.58
CA GLU A 79 7.80 36.24 -2.41
C GLU A 79 9.28 36.67 -2.60
N GLY A 80 10.03 36.75 -1.51
CA GLY A 80 11.45 37.06 -1.56
C GLY A 80 12.23 36.03 -2.38
N ARG A 81 11.88 34.74 -2.29
CA ARG A 81 12.51 33.69 -3.11
C ARG A 81 12.18 33.83 -4.58
N ILE A 82 10.92 34.08 -4.93
CA ILE A 82 10.48 34.30 -6.32
C ILE A 82 11.17 35.53 -6.92
N GLN A 83 11.22 36.62 -6.19
CA GLN A 83 11.87 37.85 -6.63
C GLN A 83 13.36 37.60 -6.95
N LYS A 84 14.07 36.93 -6.03
CA LYS A 84 15.47 36.55 -6.25
C LYS A 84 15.65 35.68 -7.50
N LEU A 85 14.77 34.68 -7.72
CA LEU A 85 14.83 33.83 -8.91
C LEU A 85 14.60 34.62 -10.21
N LYS A 86 13.69 35.62 -10.20
CA LYS A 86 13.45 36.52 -11.34
C LYS A 86 14.67 37.40 -11.63
N GLU A 87 15.30 37.97 -10.61
CA GLU A 87 16.53 38.81 -10.75
C GLU A 87 17.69 38.06 -11.42
N TYR A 88 17.84 36.76 -11.09
CA TYR A 88 18.86 35.91 -11.69
C TYR A 88 18.42 35.21 -12.97
N ASN A 89 17.20 35.47 -13.47
CA ASN A 89 16.57 34.77 -14.60
C ASN A 89 16.56 33.24 -14.41
N ALA A 90 16.37 32.81 -13.15
CA ALA A 90 16.43 31.41 -12.69
C ALA A 90 15.05 30.82 -12.41
N LEU A 91 13.96 31.60 -12.51
CA LEU A 91 12.59 31.10 -12.41
C LEU A 91 12.21 30.43 -13.74
N ARG A 92 12.70 29.22 -13.94
CA ARG A 92 12.53 28.44 -15.17
C ARG A 92 12.27 26.98 -14.84
N TYR A 93 11.49 26.32 -15.68
CA TYR A 93 11.15 24.89 -15.60
C TYR A 93 11.43 24.23 -16.96
N PRO A 94 12.72 24.01 -17.32
CA PRO A 94 13.08 23.48 -18.63
C PRO A 94 12.61 22.03 -18.80
N ARG A 95 12.30 21.65 -20.05
CA ARG A 95 12.13 20.25 -20.40
C ARG A 95 13.47 19.51 -20.30
N VAL A 96 13.43 18.28 -19.77
CA VAL A 96 14.63 17.43 -19.71
C VAL A 96 14.97 16.94 -21.11
N SER A 97 16.17 17.25 -21.58
CA SER A 97 16.71 16.73 -22.85
C SER A 97 17.25 15.30 -22.68
N ARG A 98 17.33 14.56 -23.79
CA ARG A 98 18.02 13.27 -23.82
C ARG A 98 19.54 13.52 -23.74
N HIS A 99 20.17 12.98 -22.69
CA HIS A 99 21.64 12.91 -22.60
C HIS A 99 22.06 11.46 -22.56
N GLY A 100 23.07 11.09 -23.35
CA GLY A 100 23.51 9.70 -23.51
C GLY A 100 24.00 9.06 -22.21
N ASN A 101 24.62 9.84 -21.32
CA ASN A 101 25.29 9.36 -20.09
C ASN A 101 24.59 9.78 -18.81
N ARG A 102 23.24 9.78 -18.82
CA ARG A 102 22.43 10.05 -17.63
C ARG A 102 22.43 8.83 -16.71
N MET A 103 22.75 9.05 -15.43
CA MET A 103 22.82 8.01 -14.40
C MET A 103 22.03 8.42 -13.14
N SER A 104 21.38 7.47 -12.47
CA SER A 104 20.80 7.72 -11.14
C SER A 104 21.90 7.75 -10.07
N ILE A 105 21.65 8.43 -8.94
CA ILE A 105 22.62 8.54 -7.84
C ILE A 105 22.98 7.16 -7.25
N PRO A 106 22.04 6.23 -7.00
CA PRO A 106 22.39 4.88 -6.57
C PRO A 106 23.28 4.14 -7.58
N LYS A 107 22.95 4.23 -8.87
CA LYS A 107 23.77 3.62 -9.91
C LYS A 107 25.17 4.22 -9.96
N PHE A 108 25.31 5.55 -9.83
CA PHE A 108 26.59 6.23 -9.75
C PHE A 108 27.42 5.72 -8.57
N ARG A 109 26.84 5.64 -7.38
CA ARG A 109 27.53 5.15 -6.18
C ARG A 109 28.02 3.72 -6.34
N HIS A 110 27.18 2.85 -6.90
CA HIS A 110 27.54 1.44 -7.15
C HIS A 110 28.62 1.31 -8.25
N THR A 111 28.43 2.00 -9.40
CA THR A 111 29.37 1.90 -10.53
C THR A 111 30.77 2.39 -10.16
N PHE A 112 30.87 3.44 -9.36
CA PHE A 112 32.12 4.08 -9.00
C PHE A 112 32.58 3.80 -7.56
N GLU A 113 32.05 2.75 -6.95
CA GLU A 113 32.40 2.35 -5.58
C GLU A 113 33.91 2.20 -5.37
N ASN A 114 34.60 1.62 -6.34
CA ASN A 114 36.03 1.32 -6.29
C ASN A 114 36.95 2.46 -6.78
N VAL A 115 36.40 3.62 -7.14
CA VAL A 115 37.21 4.78 -7.51
C VAL A 115 38.04 5.23 -6.32
N THR A 116 39.33 5.52 -6.53
CA THR A 116 40.27 5.98 -5.51
C THR A 116 40.69 7.43 -5.77
N THR A 117 41.34 8.07 -4.79
CA THR A 117 41.86 9.41 -4.93
C THR A 117 42.96 9.51 -5.99
N SER A 118 43.74 8.44 -6.15
CA SER A 118 44.86 8.37 -7.13
C SER A 118 44.40 7.96 -8.54
N ALA A 119 43.23 7.37 -8.68
CA ALA A 119 42.66 6.92 -9.95
C ALA A 119 41.18 7.36 -10.09
N PRO A 120 40.94 8.66 -10.39
CA PRO A 120 39.59 9.15 -10.67
C PRO A 120 39.07 8.57 -11.98
N ALA A 121 37.75 8.46 -12.13
CA ALA A 121 37.13 8.02 -13.38
C ALA A 121 37.28 9.11 -14.45
N SER A 122 37.50 8.68 -15.70
CA SER A 122 37.56 9.57 -16.87
C SER A 122 36.19 9.77 -17.54
N GLU A 123 35.23 8.87 -17.27
CA GLU A 123 33.90 8.90 -17.85
C GLU A 123 33.08 10.05 -17.27
N GLU A 124 32.55 10.92 -18.14
CA GLU A 124 31.60 11.94 -17.75
C GLU A 124 30.20 11.39 -17.64
N VAL A 125 29.54 11.69 -16.52
CA VAL A 125 28.15 11.31 -16.26
C VAL A 125 27.31 12.51 -15.91
N LEU A 126 26.02 12.48 -16.29
CA LEU A 126 25.02 13.47 -15.89
C LEU A 126 24.24 12.94 -14.70
N LEU A 127 24.34 13.60 -13.56
CA LEU A 127 23.51 13.34 -12.39
C LEU A 127 22.42 14.41 -12.27
N GLN A 128 21.27 13.96 -11.76
CA GLN A 128 20.14 14.83 -11.45
C GLN A 128 19.68 14.53 -10.02
N GLY A 129 19.39 15.58 -9.24
CA GLY A 129 19.00 15.40 -7.86
C GLY A 129 18.54 16.69 -7.20
N ARG A 130 17.97 16.54 -6.00
CA ARG A 130 17.56 17.63 -5.15
C ARG A 130 18.71 18.06 -4.26
N ILE A 131 18.97 19.36 -4.21
CA ILE A 131 19.97 19.94 -3.32
C ILE A 131 19.54 19.78 -1.87
N MET A 132 20.37 19.12 -1.08
CA MET A 132 20.16 18.93 0.36
C MET A 132 21.03 19.88 1.19
N SER A 133 22.22 20.23 0.69
CA SER A 133 23.09 21.22 1.30
C SER A 133 23.98 21.91 0.26
N ILE A 134 24.38 23.15 0.51
CA ILE A 134 25.37 23.90 -0.25
C ILE A 134 26.35 24.52 0.73
N ARG A 135 27.65 24.39 0.47
CA ARG A 135 28.72 24.92 1.29
C ARG A 135 29.80 25.53 0.38
N ALA A 136 30.06 26.81 0.54
CA ALA A 136 31.19 27.48 -0.14
C ALA A 136 32.46 27.28 0.70
N SER A 137 33.56 26.90 0.04
CA SER A 137 34.92 26.88 0.60
C SER A 137 35.76 27.92 -0.12
N GLY A 138 35.67 29.16 0.34
CA GLY A 138 36.21 30.31 -0.36
C GLY A 138 35.39 30.70 -1.60
N TYR A 139 36.00 31.47 -2.51
CA TYR A 139 35.30 32.00 -3.69
C TYR A 139 35.39 31.12 -4.95
N LYS A 140 36.27 30.11 -4.94
CA LYS A 140 36.54 29.24 -6.10
C LYS A 140 35.97 27.83 -5.98
N LEU A 141 35.45 27.42 -4.81
CA LEU A 141 35.06 26.03 -4.55
C LEU A 141 33.74 25.99 -3.80
N VAL A 142 32.81 25.24 -4.34
CA VAL A 142 31.50 24.97 -3.73
C VAL A 142 31.28 23.46 -3.67
N PHE A 143 30.84 22.97 -2.51
CA PHE A 143 30.34 21.62 -2.30
C PHE A 143 28.82 21.64 -2.21
N MET A 144 28.20 20.74 -2.91
CA MET A 144 26.75 20.62 -2.95
C MET A 144 26.38 19.13 -2.79
N ASP A 145 25.59 18.80 -1.76
CA ASP A 145 25.04 17.46 -1.63
C ASP A 145 23.72 17.40 -2.39
N ILE A 146 23.62 16.51 -3.38
CA ILE A 146 22.38 16.25 -4.10
C ILE A 146 21.85 14.86 -3.75
N SER A 147 20.52 14.71 -3.65
CA SER A 147 19.85 13.47 -3.36
C SER A 147 18.88 13.07 -4.48
N GLY A 148 18.85 11.77 -4.78
CA GLY A 148 17.91 11.13 -5.69
C GLY A 148 17.77 9.66 -5.31
N ASP A 149 16.57 9.10 -5.47
CA ASP A 149 16.27 7.72 -5.15
C ASP A 149 16.73 7.31 -3.73
N PHE A 150 16.54 8.22 -2.76
CA PHE A 150 16.88 8.05 -1.34
C PHE A 150 18.39 7.98 -1.02
N GLU A 151 19.25 8.14 -1.99
CA GLU A 151 20.68 8.25 -1.80
C GLU A 151 21.18 9.65 -2.08
N LYS A 152 22.36 9.97 -1.57
CA LYS A 152 23.01 11.25 -1.77
C LYS A 152 24.41 11.10 -2.32
N VAL A 153 24.85 12.12 -3.05
CA VAL A 153 26.22 12.25 -3.53
C VAL A 153 26.67 13.69 -3.37
N GLN A 154 27.93 13.86 -3.01
CA GLN A 154 28.57 15.17 -2.99
C GLN A 154 28.95 15.57 -4.42
N VAL A 155 28.66 16.80 -4.80
CA VAL A 155 29.15 17.46 -6.03
C VAL A 155 30.17 18.50 -5.65
N MET A 156 31.36 18.41 -6.20
CA MET A 156 32.44 19.39 -6.06
C MET A 156 32.49 20.26 -7.30
N ILE A 157 32.21 21.55 -7.14
CA ILE A 157 32.17 22.55 -8.22
C ILE A 157 33.34 23.52 -7.99
N SER A 158 34.32 23.44 -8.84
CA SER A 158 35.51 24.34 -8.77
C SER A 158 35.57 25.23 -10.00
N LEU A 159 35.81 26.52 -9.77
CA LEU A 159 36.03 27.50 -10.84
C LEU A 159 37.08 27.05 -11.86
N ASN A 160 38.11 26.33 -11.42
CA ASN A 160 39.17 25.84 -12.29
C ASN A 160 38.78 24.65 -13.17
N ASN A 161 37.63 24.00 -12.91
CA ASN A 161 37.21 22.77 -13.60
C ASN A 161 35.99 22.99 -14.50
N VAL A 162 35.32 24.12 -14.39
CA VAL A 162 34.12 24.44 -15.17
C VAL A 162 34.46 25.49 -16.24
N PRO A 163 33.85 25.40 -17.45
CA PRO A 163 34.14 26.31 -18.56
C PRO A 163 33.41 27.65 -18.34
N VAL A 164 33.99 28.52 -17.51
CA VAL A 164 33.49 29.87 -17.27
C VAL A 164 34.65 30.87 -17.39
N ASP A 165 34.39 31.97 -18.06
CA ASP A 165 35.43 32.96 -18.40
C ASP A 165 35.82 33.84 -17.21
N ASN A 166 34.93 33.98 -16.23
CA ASN A 166 35.20 34.87 -15.09
C ASN A 166 34.52 34.39 -13.78
N PRO A 167 35.05 34.79 -12.60
CA PRO A 167 34.49 34.45 -11.31
C PRO A 167 33.08 34.99 -11.06
N GLU A 168 32.66 36.04 -11.74
CA GLU A 168 31.32 36.62 -11.54
C GLU A 168 30.21 35.74 -12.16
N GLU A 169 30.48 35.14 -13.31
CA GLU A 169 29.57 34.17 -13.90
C GLU A 169 29.40 32.91 -13.01
N PHE A 170 30.50 32.43 -12.45
CA PHE A 170 30.50 31.35 -11.47
C PHE A 170 29.61 31.68 -10.27
N LYS A 171 29.77 32.85 -9.68
CA LYS A 171 28.93 33.31 -8.58
C LYS A 171 27.48 33.50 -9.01
N ARG A 172 27.21 34.12 -10.15
CA ARG A 172 25.89 34.42 -10.68
C ARG A 172 25.04 33.13 -10.85
N THR A 173 25.66 32.04 -11.31
CA THR A 173 24.99 30.76 -11.51
C THR A 173 24.71 30.05 -10.18
N LEU A 174 25.64 30.11 -9.22
CA LEU A 174 25.51 29.37 -7.96
C LEU A 174 24.72 30.12 -6.89
N HIS A 175 24.74 31.45 -6.89
CA HIS A 175 24.09 32.28 -5.88
C HIS A 175 22.56 32.10 -5.76
N PRO A 176 21.78 31.85 -6.84
CA PRO A 176 20.37 31.63 -6.73
C PRO A 176 20.03 30.22 -6.25
N LEU A 177 20.97 29.27 -6.22
CA LEU A 177 20.69 27.88 -5.80
C LEU A 177 20.54 27.80 -4.30
N LEU A 178 19.48 27.08 -3.86
CA LEU A 178 19.18 26.84 -2.45
C LEU A 178 18.85 25.37 -2.20
N ARG A 179 18.86 25.02 -0.93
CA ARG A 179 18.35 23.74 -0.47
C ARG A 179 16.90 23.52 -0.93
N GLY A 180 16.62 22.36 -1.51
CA GLY A 180 15.32 22.02 -2.08
C GLY A 180 15.26 22.11 -3.59
N ASP A 181 16.12 22.93 -4.24
CA ASP A 181 16.19 23.06 -5.70
C ASP A 181 16.57 21.73 -6.36
N ILE A 182 16.03 21.47 -7.53
CA ILE A 182 16.39 20.30 -8.35
C ILE A 182 17.33 20.75 -9.45
N VAL A 183 18.49 20.10 -9.53
CA VAL A 183 19.55 20.44 -10.47
C VAL A 183 20.00 19.24 -11.30
N SER A 184 20.63 19.53 -12.45
CA SER A 184 21.44 18.57 -13.18
C SER A 184 22.89 19.06 -13.22
N VAL A 185 23.85 18.13 -13.10
CA VAL A 185 25.27 18.40 -13.11
C VAL A 185 26.00 17.32 -13.89
N THR A 186 26.86 17.71 -14.82
CA THR A 186 27.77 16.80 -15.52
C THR A 186 29.14 16.84 -14.84
N GLY A 187 29.77 15.69 -14.74
CA GLY A 187 31.10 15.58 -14.13
C GLY A 187 31.65 14.16 -14.15
N THR A 188 32.81 13.99 -13.55
CA THR A 188 33.50 12.70 -13.42
C THR A 188 33.53 12.23 -11.97
N ALA A 189 33.52 10.93 -11.75
CA ALA A 189 33.58 10.38 -10.39
C ALA A 189 34.99 10.48 -9.82
N MET A 190 35.10 10.92 -8.56
CA MET A 190 36.34 10.98 -7.81
C MET A 190 36.13 10.69 -6.33
N ARG A 191 37.20 10.37 -5.60
CA ARG A 191 37.20 10.45 -4.13
C ARG A 191 37.97 11.67 -3.66
N THR A 192 37.41 12.33 -2.65
CA THR A 192 38.10 13.43 -1.95
C THR A 192 39.23 12.85 -1.09
N SER A 193 40.11 13.74 -0.58
CA SER A 193 41.16 13.34 0.37
C SER A 193 40.62 12.71 1.66
N SER A 194 39.36 13.03 2.04
CA SER A 194 38.65 12.42 3.17
C SER A 194 37.98 11.08 2.83
N GLY A 195 38.12 10.58 1.59
CA GLY A 195 37.54 9.30 1.16
C GLY A 195 36.09 9.37 0.64
N GLU A 196 35.46 10.55 0.61
CA GLU A 196 34.07 10.71 0.14
C GLU A 196 33.97 10.58 -1.39
N LEU A 197 33.11 9.65 -1.86
CA LEU A 197 32.80 9.52 -3.29
C LEU A 197 32.02 10.75 -3.76
N SER A 198 32.55 11.45 -4.73
CA SER A 198 32.03 12.74 -5.19
C SER A 198 31.98 12.81 -6.72
N LEU A 199 31.06 13.63 -7.24
CA LEU A 199 31.08 14.07 -8.63
C LEU A 199 31.91 15.34 -8.72
N LYS A 200 33.03 15.31 -9.45
CA LYS A 200 33.79 16.48 -9.83
C LYS A 200 33.11 17.12 -11.05
N ALA A 201 32.45 18.26 -10.84
CA ALA A 201 31.70 18.92 -11.89
C ALA A 201 32.64 19.44 -13.01
N THR A 202 32.30 19.14 -14.25
CA THR A 202 32.93 19.65 -15.47
C THR A 202 32.12 20.76 -16.11
N THR A 203 30.85 20.92 -15.70
CA THR A 203 29.96 22.03 -16.10
C THR A 203 29.31 22.66 -14.88
N LEU A 204 28.86 23.92 -15.02
CA LEU A 204 28.01 24.53 -13.98
C LEU A 204 26.68 23.78 -13.83
N PRO A 205 26.14 23.68 -12.59
CA PRO A 205 24.84 23.11 -12.35
C PRO A 205 23.73 23.85 -13.11
N SER A 206 22.87 23.11 -13.78
CA SER A 206 21.68 23.67 -14.41
C SER A 206 20.46 23.46 -13.47
N LEU A 207 19.76 24.55 -13.15
CA LEU A 207 18.55 24.51 -12.35
C LEU A 207 17.40 23.94 -13.20
N LEU A 208 16.81 22.82 -12.76
CA LEU A 208 15.69 22.16 -13.43
C LEU A 208 14.34 22.57 -12.83
N SER A 209 14.29 22.72 -11.50
CA SER A 209 13.08 23.15 -10.81
C SER A 209 13.46 23.84 -9.51
N PRO A 210 13.19 25.14 -9.37
CA PRO A 210 13.43 25.85 -8.13
C PRO A 210 12.45 25.43 -7.03
N CYS A 211 12.95 25.30 -5.82
CA CYS A 211 12.14 25.16 -4.62
C CYS A 211 11.71 26.55 -4.16
N VAL A 212 10.44 26.87 -4.32
CA VAL A 212 9.92 28.20 -3.97
C VAL A 212 9.60 28.27 -2.47
N ALA A 213 8.99 27.22 -1.92
CA ALA A 213 8.70 27.13 -0.49
C ALA A 213 9.93 26.66 0.31
N PRO A 214 10.26 27.29 1.47
CA PRO A 214 11.42 26.91 2.26
C PRO A 214 11.29 25.47 2.78
N LEU A 215 12.32 24.65 2.55
CA LEU A 215 12.35 23.27 3.01
C LEU A 215 12.93 23.20 4.43
N PRO A 216 12.15 22.74 5.45
CA PRO A 216 12.64 22.61 6.82
C PRO A 216 13.73 21.53 6.92
N LYS A 217 14.54 21.58 7.97
CA LYS A 217 15.56 20.54 8.21
C LYS A 217 14.93 19.20 8.57
N LYS A 218 13.87 19.21 9.39
CA LYS A 218 13.09 18.06 9.84
C LYS A 218 11.67 18.51 10.16
N LEU A 219 10.68 17.64 10.00
CA LEU A 219 9.33 17.81 10.53
C LEU A 219 9.19 16.92 11.77
N ILE A 220 8.76 17.51 12.90
CA ILE A 220 8.63 16.81 14.18
C ILE A 220 7.16 16.58 14.53
N ASN A 221 6.31 17.60 14.34
CA ASN A 221 4.90 17.50 14.68
C ASN A 221 4.19 16.48 13.78
N GLU A 222 3.59 15.48 14.38
CA GLU A 222 3.00 14.31 13.72
C GLU A 222 1.86 14.69 12.76
N GLU A 223 0.97 15.57 13.16
CA GLU A 223 -0.14 16.02 12.32
C GLU A 223 0.40 16.78 11.08
N THR A 224 1.36 17.66 11.28
CA THR A 224 2.02 18.38 10.16
C THR A 224 2.75 17.42 9.21
N ARG A 225 3.38 16.35 9.73
CA ARG A 225 4.02 15.31 8.91
C ARG A 225 3.03 14.63 7.98
N ILE A 226 1.85 14.33 8.46
CA ILE A 226 0.82 13.67 7.67
C ILE A 226 0.19 14.66 6.67
N LEU A 227 -0.19 15.86 7.10
CA LEU A 227 -0.79 16.88 6.24
C LEU A 227 0.17 17.38 5.15
N LYS A 228 1.47 17.48 5.46
CA LYS A 228 2.52 17.84 4.50
C LYS A 228 3.38 16.63 4.12
N ARG A 229 2.74 15.52 3.79
CA ARG A 229 3.41 14.23 3.55
C ARG A 229 4.52 14.30 2.51
N HIS A 230 4.36 15.10 1.45
CA HIS A 230 5.39 15.34 0.45
C HIS A 230 6.64 16.03 1.02
N VAL A 231 6.48 16.91 2.02
CA VAL A 231 7.62 17.52 2.73
C VAL A 231 8.22 16.53 3.72
N ASP A 232 7.39 15.79 4.45
CA ASP A 232 7.82 14.75 5.38
C ASP A 232 8.74 13.73 4.68
N LEU A 233 8.32 13.23 3.52
CA LEU A 233 9.12 12.31 2.68
C LEU A 233 10.47 12.92 2.21
N LEU A 234 10.56 14.24 2.08
CA LEU A 234 11.79 14.92 1.68
C LEU A 234 12.79 15.10 2.81
N VAL A 235 12.30 15.25 4.06
CA VAL A 235 13.14 15.66 5.19
C VAL A 235 13.28 14.59 6.26
N ASN A 236 12.36 13.63 6.33
CA ASN A 236 12.35 12.52 7.28
C ASN A 236 12.54 11.20 6.52
N ARG A 237 13.75 10.69 6.53
CA ARG A 237 14.13 9.46 5.80
C ARG A 237 13.34 8.24 6.27
N GLU A 238 13.09 8.14 7.56
CA GLU A 238 12.33 7.06 8.20
C GLU A 238 10.94 6.89 7.56
N THR A 239 10.25 7.98 7.25
CA THR A 239 8.93 7.94 6.58
C THR A 239 8.99 7.27 5.21
N ALA A 240 10.03 7.62 4.43
CA ALA A 240 10.22 7.03 3.12
C ALA A 240 10.60 5.54 3.22
N ASP A 241 11.40 5.17 4.22
CA ASP A 241 11.84 3.80 4.41
C ASP A 241 10.68 2.88 4.85
N VAL A 242 9.69 3.38 5.63
CA VAL A 242 8.44 2.65 5.92
C VAL A 242 7.65 2.34 4.63
N LEU A 243 7.48 3.31 3.73
CA LEU A 243 6.78 3.08 2.45
C LEU A 243 7.56 2.14 1.52
N ARG A 244 8.89 2.18 1.56
CA ARG A 244 9.75 1.24 0.83
C ARG A 244 9.63 -0.17 1.40
N LEU A 245 9.60 -0.32 2.73
CA LEU A 245 9.34 -1.61 3.39
C LEU A 245 8.00 -2.18 2.93
N ARG A 246 6.93 -1.37 2.92
CA ARG A 246 5.62 -1.77 2.40
C ARG A 246 5.73 -2.37 0.99
N SER A 247 6.46 -1.71 0.10
CA SER A 247 6.68 -2.19 -1.27
C SER A 247 7.42 -3.54 -1.30
N TYR A 248 8.42 -3.73 -0.45
CA TYR A 248 9.15 -5.00 -0.35
C TYR A 248 8.29 -6.12 0.24
N ILE A 249 7.45 -5.82 1.25
CA ILE A 249 6.50 -6.79 1.82
C ILE A 249 5.51 -7.27 0.75
N ILE A 250 4.89 -6.35 0.02
CA ILE A 250 3.95 -6.70 -1.07
C ILE A 250 4.64 -7.54 -2.15
N LYS A 251 5.88 -7.20 -2.50
CA LYS A 251 6.66 -8.01 -3.43
C LYS A 251 6.91 -9.41 -2.89
N TYR A 252 7.34 -9.53 -1.62
CA TYR A 252 7.59 -10.81 -0.98
C TYR A 252 6.33 -11.69 -0.94
N LEU A 253 5.17 -11.13 -0.59
CA LEU A 253 3.89 -11.86 -0.63
C LEU A 253 3.60 -12.42 -2.03
N ARG A 254 3.79 -11.62 -3.08
CA ARG A 254 3.62 -12.08 -4.47
C ARG A 254 4.58 -13.21 -4.83
N ASP A 255 5.85 -13.02 -4.55
CA ASP A 255 6.87 -14.04 -4.83
C ASP A 255 6.53 -15.33 -4.09
N PHE A 256 6.16 -15.27 -2.80
CA PHE A 256 5.81 -16.43 -1.97
C PHE A 256 4.63 -17.24 -2.54
N PHE A 257 3.58 -16.56 -3.01
CA PHE A 257 2.40 -17.24 -3.59
C PHE A 257 2.69 -17.77 -5.00
N HIS A 258 3.38 -17.01 -5.85
CA HIS A 258 3.75 -17.49 -7.19
C HIS A 258 4.68 -18.71 -7.16
N GLU A 259 5.62 -18.77 -6.22
CA GLU A 259 6.48 -19.95 -6.01
C GLU A 259 5.72 -21.20 -5.57
N ARG A 260 4.45 -21.03 -5.13
CA ARG A 260 3.55 -22.12 -4.71
C ARG A 260 2.41 -22.36 -5.70
N ASP A 261 2.56 -21.89 -6.94
CA ASP A 261 1.61 -22.06 -8.05
C ASP A 261 0.26 -21.37 -7.83
N PHE A 262 0.18 -20.32 -7.01
CA PHE A 262 -1.01 -19.48 -6.93
C PHE A 262 -1.08 -18.51 -8.09
N THR A 263 -2.28 -18.30 -8.61
CA THR A 263 -2.59 -17.30 -9.65
C THR A 263 -3.05 -15.99 -9.01
N GLU A 264 -2.34 -14.87 -9.25
CA GLU A 264 -2.82 -13.54 -8.85
C GLU A 264 -3.98 -13.12 -9.75
N VAL A 265 -5.07 -12.68 -9.15
CA VAL A 265 -6.25 -12.21 -9.85
C VAL A 265 -6.70 -10.85 -9.32
N GLN A 266 -7.60 -10.19 -10.05
CA GLN A 266 -8.27 -8.98 -9.61
C GLN A 266 -9.76 -9.19 -9.71
N THR A 267 -10.47 -9.00 -8.61
CA THR A 267 -11.92 -9.14 -8.53
C THR A 267 -12.60 -7.78 -8.47
N PRO A 268 -13.92 -7.68 -8.76
CA PRO A 268 -14.64 -6.42 -8.78
C PRO A 268 -14.54 -5.65 -7.45
N LEU A 269 -14.29 -4.33 -7.55
CA LEU A 269 -14.37 -3.41 -6.41
C LEU A 269 -15.80 -2.92 -6.16
N LEU A 270 -16.61 -2.88 -7.22
CA LEU A 270 -18.01 -2.44 -7.19
C LEU A 270 -18.92 -3.63 -7.51
N ALA A 271 -19.95 -3.82 -6.71
CA ALA A 271 -20.97 -4.84 -6.89
C ALA A 271 -22.32 -4.31 -6.39
N ASP A 272 -23.39 -5.04 -6.68
CA ASP A 272 -24.73 -4.74 -6.16
C ASP A 272 -24.90 -5.16 -4.69
N TYR A 273 -23.94 -5.92 -4.17
CA TYR A 273 -23.91 -6.34 -2.78
C TYR A 273 -22.45 -6.54 -2.32
N ALA A 274 -22.13 -6.14 -1.10
CA ALA A 274 -20.85 -6.40 -0.46
C ALA A 274 -20.99 -7.49 0.58
N GLY A 275 -20.49 -8.68 0.29
CA GLY A 275 -20.44 -9.84 1.19
C GLY A 275 -18.99 -10.22 1.51
N GLY A 276 -18.83 -11.29 2.33
CA GLY A 276 -17.50 -11.84 2.70
C GLY A 276 -16.96 -11.35 4.04
N ALA A 277 -17.64 -10.42 4.73
CA ALA A 277 -17.28 -9.98 6.07
C ALA A 277 -18.47 -9.40 6.82
N ALA A 278 -18.35 -9.26 8.14
CA ALA A 278 -19.35 -8.60 8.98
C ALA A 278 -19.05 -7.10 9.11
N ALA A 279 -18.94 -6.38 7.97
CA ALA A 279 -18.58 -4.97 7.94
C ALA A 279 -19.64 -4.14 7.21
N ARG A 280 -19.69 -2.83 7.51
CA ARG A 280 -20.58 -1.87 6.84
C ARG A 280 -19.94 -1.43 5.51
N PRO A 281 -20.61 -1.55 4.34
CA PRO A 281 -20.07 -1.11 3.08
C PRO A 281 -20.20 0.41 2.88
N PHE A 282 -19.38 0.98 1.98
CA PHE A 282 -19.65 2.26 1.34
C PHE A 282 -20.59 2.04 0.16
N LEU A 283 -21.60 2.88 0.05
CA LEU A 283 -22.59 2.82 -1.03
C LEU A 283 -22.31 3.92 -2.06
N THR A 284 -22.62 3.65 -3.32
CA THR A 284 -22.41 4.56 -4.44
C THR A 284 -23.39 4.25 -5.57
N SER A 285 -23.35 5.03 -6.66
CA SER A 285 -24.16 4.82 -7.85
C SER A 285 -23.29 4.87 -9.11
N ALA A 286 -23.72 4.21 -10.18
CA ALA A 286 -23.10 4.29 -11.49
C ALA A 286 -24.06 4.91 -12.52
N THR A 287 -23.52 5.69 -13.45
CA THR A 287 -24.30 6.40 -14.48
C THR A 287 -25.13 5.46 -15.35
N GLU A 288 -24.61 4.25 -15.63
CA GLU A 288 -25.33 3.23 -16.41
C GLU A 288 -26.48 2.58 -15.63
N PHE A 289 -26.44 2.66 -14.30
CA PHE A 289 -27.44 2.08 -13.41
C PHE A 289 -27.96 3.14 -12.41
N PRO A 290 -28.64 4.22 -12.90
CA PRO A 290 -28.97 5.38 -12.07
C PRO A 290 -29.93 5.07 -10.92
N ASN A 291 -30.70 3.98 -11.04
CA ASN A 291 -31.67 3.53 -10.02
C ASN A 291 -31.17 2.33 -9.21
N LYS A 292 -29.88 1.98 -9.32
CA LYS A 292 -29.30 0.86 -8.60
C LYS A 292 -28.18 1.33 -7.70
N GLU A 293 -28.33 1.06 -6.42
CA GLU A 293 -27.25 1.27 -5.46
C GLU A 293 -26.19 0.21 -5.63
N LEU A 294 -24.93 0.62 -5.61
CA LEU A 294 -23.76 -0.24 -5.66
C LEU A 294 -22.99 -0.11 -4.35
N ALA A 295 -22.34 -1.19 -3.95
CA ALA A 295 -21.47 -1.22 -2.79
C ALA A 295 -20.00 -1.35 -3.19
N LEU A 296 -19.10 -0.66 -2.48
CA LEU A 296 -17.68 -0.98 -2.51
C LEU A 296 -17.43 -2.28 -1.71
N ARG A 297 -16.56 -3.14 -2.24
CA ARG A 297 -16.27 -4.45 -1.61
C ARG A 297 -15.68 -4.28 -0.20
N ILE A 298 -16.13 -5.09 0.72
CA ILE A 298 -15.59 -5.19 2.09
C ILE A 298 -14.50 -6.26 2.20
N ALA A 299 -14.48 -7.22 1.26
CA ALA A 299 -13.50 -8.28 1.08
C ALA A 299 -13.60 -8.86 -0.35
N PRO A 300 -12.54 -9.43 -0.94
CA PRO A 300 -12.59 -10.15 -2.22
C PRO A 300 -13.11 -11.60 -2.10
N GLU A 301 -13.33 -12.11 -0.89
CA GLU A 301 -13.60 -13.49 -0.51
C GLU A 301 -14.59 -14.21 -1.43
N LEU A 302 -15.84 -13.71 -1.53
CA LEU A 302 -16.89 -14.41 -2.29
C LEU A 302 -16.60 -14.46 -3.79
N TRP A 303 -15.82 -13.52 -4.31
CA TRP A 303 -15.36 -13.53 -5.71
C TRP A 303 -14.27 -14.56 -5.93
N LEU A 304 -13.29 -14.65 -5.02
CA LEU A 304 -12.20 -15.61 -5.10
C LEU A 304 -12.72 -17.04 -5.00
N LYS A 305 -13.68 -17.33 -4.11
CA LYS A 305 -14.33 -18.63 -4.00
C LYS A 305 -15.07 -19.03 -5.29
N ARG A 306 -15.70 -18.07 -6.00
CA ARG A 306 -16.32 -18.36 -7.30
C ARG A 306 -15.29 -18.76 -8.36
N LEU A 307 -14.07 -18.23 -8.31
CA LEU A 307 -12.99 -18.67 -9.19
C LEU A 307 -12.53 -20.08 -8.86
N VAL A 308 -12.54 -20.47 -7.57
CA VAL A 308 -12.25 -21.85 -7.17
C VAL A 308 -13.36 -22.80 -7.65
N VAL A 309 -14.64 -22.44 -7.52
CA VAL A 309 -15.77 -23.17 -8.16
C VAL A 309 -15.53 -23.30 -9.67
N GLY A 310 -14.99 -22.26 -10.32
CA GLY A 310 -14.63 -22.24 -11.73
C GLY A 310 -13.41 -23.08 -12.11
N GLY A 311 -12.81 -23.82 -11.15
CA GLY A 311 -11.67 -24.71 -11.38
C GLY A 311 -10.29 -24.09 -11.19
N MET A 312 -10.19 -22.84 -10.70
CA MET A 312 -8.91 -22.22 -10.33
C MET A 312 -8.55 -22.64 -8.90
N ASN A 313 -7.84 -23.74 -8.75
CA ASN A 313 -7.61 -24.36 -7.43
C ASN A 313 -6.79 -23.52 -6.45
N LYS A 314 -5.94 -22.63 -6.93
CA LYS A 314 -5.09 -21.75 -6.11
C LYS A 314 -5.13 -20.34 -6.66
N VAL A 315 -5.79 -19.44 -5.95
CA VAL A 315 -5.92 -18.02 -6.34
C VAL A 315 -5.57 -17.12 -5.18
N PHE A 316 -5.01 -15.94 -5.47
CA PHE A 316 -4.83 -14.89 -4.49
C PHE A 316 -5.06 -13.51 -5.09
N GLU A 317 -5.37 -12.55 -4.22
CA GLU A 317 -5.47 -11.14 -4.56
C GLU A 317 -4.81 -10.28 -3.49
N ILE A 318 -4.05 -9.27 -3.91
CA ILE A 318 -3.60 -8.18 -3.05
C ILE A 318 -4.22 -6.88 -3.56
N GLY A 319 -5.14 -6.33 -2.80
CA GLY A 319 -5.89 -5.16 -3.26
C GLY A 319 -6.62 -4.41 -2.15
N PRO A 320 -7.29 -3.28 -2.49
CA PRO A 320 -8.04 -2.49 -1.53
C PRO A 320 -9.34 -3.19 -1.12
N ALA A 321 -9.71 -3.00 0.14
CA ALA A 321 -11.02 -3.28 0.70
C ALA A 321 -11.52 -2.03 1.45
N PHE A 322 -12.84 -1.90 1.58
CA PHE A 322 -13.48 -0.70 2.11
C PHE A 322 -14.49 -1.08 3.19
N ARG A 323 -14.31 -0.57 4.42
CA ARG A 323 -15.24 -0.79 5.54
C ARG A 323 -15.61 0.55 6.14
N ASN A 324 -16.89 0.91 6.05
CA ASN A 324 -17.43 2.17 6.56
C ASN A 324 -17.60 2.10 8.09
N GLU A 325 -16.49 1.97 8.78
CA GLU A 325 -16.37 1.82 10.22
C GLU A 325 -15.56 2.96 10.82
N GLY A 326 -15.33 2.92 12.14
CA GLY A 326 -14.59 3.96 12.85
C GLY A 326 -13.14 4.12 12.38
N LEU A 327 -12.60 5.30 12.65
CA LEU A 327 -11.20 5.66 12.42
C LEU A 327 -10.47 5.65 13.75
N ASP A 328 -9.48 4.78 13.90
CA ASP A 328 -8.61 4.76 15.07
C ASP A 328 -7.12 4.61 14.68
N ALA A 329 -6.26 4.27 15.62
CA ALA A 329 -4.83 4.11 15.38
C ALA A 329 -4.52 2.93 14.44
N THR A 330 -5.36 1.91 14.41
CA THR A 330 -5.15 0.63 13.71
C THR A 330 -6.14 0.37 12.57
N HIS A 331 -7.19 1.18 12.46
CA HIS A 331 -8.25 1.06 11.46
C HIS A 331 -8.35 2.28 10.55
N ASN A 332 -8.50 2.02 9.26
CA ASN A 332 -8.81 3.01 8.23
C ASN A 332 -9.90 2.44 7.32
N PRO A 333 -10.90 3.22 6.91
CA PRO A 333 -11.99 2.73 6.06
C PRO A 333 -11.56 2.16 4.72
N GLU A 334 -10.43 2.61 4.19
CA GLU A 334 -9.74 2.06 3.02
C GLU A 334 -8.43 1.42 3.48
N PHE A 335 -8.25 0.13 3.21
CA PHE A 335 -7.05 -0.62 3.60
C PHE A 335 -6.69 -1.65 2.55
N THR A 336 -5.47 -2.19 2.62
CA THR A 336 -5.01 -3.23 1.71
C THR A 336 -5.09 -4.60 2.39
N ILE A 337 -5.79 -5.53 1.75
CA ILE A 337 -5.88 -6.92 2.16
C ILE A 337 -5.13 -7.82 1.18
N CYS A 338 -4.58 -8.90 1.69
CA CYS A 338 -4.08 -10.02 0.89
C CYS A 338 -4.92 -11.24 1.27
N GLU A 339 -5.60 -11.84 0.31
CA GLU A 339 -6.37 -13.06 0.50
C GLU A 339 -5.96 -14.14 -0.48
N PHE A 340 -5.94 -15.39 -0.04
CA PHE A 340 -5.81 -16.53 -0.94
C PHE A 340 -6.79 -17.65 -0.61
N TYR A 341 -7.11 -18.45 -1.62
CA TYR A 341 -7.95 -19.65 -1.51
C TYR A 341 -7.25 -20.81 -2.19
N SER A 342 -7.17 -21.94 -1.48
CA SER A 342 -6.49 -23.15 -1.95
C SER A 342 -7.44 -24.35 -1.82
N ALA A 343 -7.85 -24.91 -2.94
CA ALA A 343 -8.62 -26.14 -2.95
C ALA A 343 -7.83 -27.29 -2.31
N TYR A 344 -8.54 -28.11 -1.54
CA TYR A 344 -8.03 -29.29 -0.83
C TYR A 344 -7.04 -29.00 0.30
N SER A 345 -6.94 -27.75 0.76
CA SER A 345 -6.15 -27.39 1.93
C SER A 345 -7.01 -27.37 3.20
N ASN A 346 -6.47 -27.91 4.28
CA ASN A 346 -7.10 -27.92 5.61
C ASN A 346 -6.51 -26.83 6.52
N LEU A 347 -7.12 -26.63 7.70
CA LEU A 347 -6.73 -25.60 8.65
C LEU A 347 -5.27 -25.71 9.11
N GLN A 348 -4.77 -26.93 9.33
CA GLN A 348 -3.38 -27.13 9.78
C GLN A 348 -2.37 -26.74 8.70
N GLU A 349 -2.67 -27.03 7.43
CA GLU A 349 -1.83 -26.63 6.30
C GLU A 349 -1.83 -25.10 6.13
N LEU A 350 -2.97 -24.42 6.35
CA LEU A 350 -3.06 -22.96 6.33
C LEU A 350 -2.22 -22.33 7.45
N MET A 351 -2.29 -22.88 8.66
CA MET A 351 -1.49 -22.41 9.79
C MET A 351 0.02 -22.59 9.54
N ALA A 352 0.44 -23.75 9.04
CA ALA A 352 1.85 -24.03 8.70
C ALA A 352 2.35 -23.11 7.58
N MET A 353 1.51 -22.84 6.56
CA MET A 353 1.84 -21.89 5.49
C MET A 353 1.97 -20.47 6.03
N THR A 354 1.08 -20.06 6.93
CA THR A 354 1.12 -18.74 7.58
C THR A 354 2.39 -18.58 8.41
N GLU A 355 2.76 -19.58 9.18
CA GLU A 355 3.99 -19.58 9.95
C GLU A 355 5.22 -19.43 9.05
N THR A 356 5.30 -20.23 7.97
CA THR A 356 6.37 -20.14 6.99
C THR A 356 6.45 -18.74 6.35
N LEU A 357 5.32 -18.17 5.97
CA LEU A 357 5.23 -16.84 5.37
C LEU A 357 5.75 -15.76 6.32
N ILE A 358 5.27 -15.74 7.56
CA ILE A 358 5.63 -14.68 8.52
C ILE A 358 7.09 -14.82 8.98
N ARG A 359 7.60 -16.04 9.23
CA ARG A 359 9.02 -16.26 9.54
C ARG A 359 9.93 -15.76 8.40
N GLY A 360 9.60 -16.11 7.16
CA GLY A 360 10.37 -15.63 6.01
C GLY A 360 10.29 -14.12 5.81
N LEU A 361 9.15 -13.49 6.09
CA LEU A 361 9.02 -12.03 6.07
C LEU A 361 9.88 -11.35 7.14
N LEU A 362 9.94 -11.91 8.35
CA LEU A 362 10.79 -11.40 9.44
C LEU A 362 12.27 -11.45 9.05
N GLU A 363 12.73 -12.58 8.54
CA GLU A 363 14.11 -12.74 8.04
C GLU A 363 14.42 -11.77 6.89
N HIS A 364 13.53 -11.69 5.89
CA HIS A 364 13.68 -10.78 4.77
C HIS A 364 13.75 -9.31 5.22
N THR A 365 12.94 -8.93 6.21
CA THR A 365 12.92 -7.56 6.74
C THR A 365 14.21 -7.22 7.48
N LYS A 366 14.76 -8.15 8.25
CA LYS A 366 16.09 -7.99 8.90
C LYS A 366 17.18 -7.71 7.85
N LEU A 367 17.23 -8.48 6.76
CA LEU A 367 18.19 -8.29 5.66
C LEU A 367 17.99 -6.93 4.95
N LEU A 368 16.74 -6.48 4.78
CA LEU A 368 16.45 -5.16 4.21
C LEU A 368 16.90 -4.02 5.11
N LYS A 369 16.73 -4.13 6.43
CA LYS A 369 17.22 -3.15 7.41
C LYS A 369 18.72 -2.92 7.24
N GLU A 370 19.48 -3.99 7.21
CA GLU A 370 20.93 -3.92 7.10
C GLU A 370 21.40 -3.32 5.77
N SER A 371 20.75 -3.70 4.66
CA SER A 371 21.24 -3.39 3.31
C SER A 371 20.62 -2.14 2.69
N LYS A 372 19.34 -1.83 2.95
CA LYS A 372 18.57 -0.83 2.19
C LYS A 372 17.75 0.15 3.04
N LEU A 373 17.35 -0.23 4.25
CA LEU A 373 16.41 0.52 5.09
C LEU A 373 16.98 0.77 6.51
N PRO A 374 18.16 1.39 6.62
CA PRO A 374 18.89 1.47 7.89
C PRO A 374 18.24 2.37 8.93
N THR A 375 17.20 3.14 8.57
CA THR A 375 16.51 4.04 9.51
C THR A 375 15.35 3.38 10.22
N LEU A 376 14.95 2.16 9.80
CA LEU A 376 13.86 1.46 10.45
C LEU A 376 14.30 0.83 11.77
N ASP A 377 13.52 1.07 12.79
CA ASP A 377 13.61 0.36 14.06
C ASP A 377 12.67 -0.85 13.99
N ILE A 378 13.17 -1.95 13.41
CA ILE A 378 12.40 -3.16 13.27
C ILE A 378 12.32 -3.83 14.63
N ALA A 379 11.10 -3.99 15.15
CA ALA A 379 10.87 -4.71 16.38
C ALA A 379 11.46 -6.13 16.29
N GLU A 380 12.32 -6.47 17.25
CA GLU A 380 12.73 -7.85 17.43
C GLU A 380 11.52 -8.61 17.99
N LEU A 381 10.79 -9.28 17.11
CA LEU A 381 9.81 -10.24 17.58
C LEU A 381 10.56 -11.43 18.18
N ALA A 382 10.20 -11.80 19.39
CA ALA A 382 10.74 -12.99 20.01
C ALA A 382 10.50 -14.19 19.09
N GLU A 383 11.56 -14.77 18.57
CA GLU A 383 11.45 -16.01 17.84
C GLU A 383 11.17 -17.12 18.87
N PRO A 384 10.02 -17.82 18.74
CA PRO A 384 9.80 -18.98 19.57
C PRO A 384 10.93 -19.99 19.33
N SER A 385 11.49 -20.50 20.41
CA SER A 385 12.59 -21.50 20.37
C SER A 385 12.12 -22.87 19.87
N GLU A 386 10.85 -23.05 19.53
CA GLU A 386 10.23 -24.32 19.16
C GLU A 386 9.76 -24.33 17.70
N ASP A 387 9.65 -25.51 17.13
CA ASP A 387 9.33 -25.74 15.72
C ASP A 387 7.96 -25.19 15.28
N ASN A 388 6.98 -25.11 16.20
CA ASN A 388 5.64 -24.61 15.92
C ASN A 388 5.21 -23.49 16.90
N TRP A 389 4.44 -22.52 16.40
CA TRP A 389 3.87 -21.48 17.23
C TRP A 389 2.75 -22.03 18.12
N ARG A 390 2.57 -21.41 19.30
CA ARG A 390 1.57 -21.81 20.27
C ARG A 390 0.16 -21.72 19.68
N GLN A 391 -0.67 -22.73 19.98
CA GLN A 391 -2.07 -22.83 19.58
C GLN A 391 -2.95 -22.99 20.83
N VAL A 392 -4.05 -22.26 20.87
CA VAL A 392 -5.09 -22.40 21.90
C VAL A 392 -6.46 -22.52 21.24
N GLU A 393 -7.29 -23.42 21.78
CA GLU A 393 -8.67 -23.54 21.33
C GLU A 393 -9.52 -22.48 22.07
N PHE A 394 -10.32 -21.71 21.33
CA PHE A 394 -11.07 -20.56 21.83
C PHE A 394 -11.93 -20.89 23.07
N VAL A 395 -12.87 -21.85 22.95
CA VAL A 395 -13.81 -22.15 24.02
C VAL A 395 -13.12 -22.71 25.26
N PRO A 396 -12.28 -23.76 25.18
CA PRO A 396 -11.58 -24.26 26.35
C PRO A 396 -10.70 -23.22 27.04
N ALA A 397 -9.93 -22.43 26.25
CA ALA A 397 -9.04 -21.41 26.82
C ALA A 397 -9.82 -20.29 27.51
N LEU A 398 -10.96 -19.89 26.96
CA LEU A 398 -11.82 -18.88 27.56
C LEU A 398 -12.50 -19.40 28.84
N GLU A 399 -12.99 -20.65 28.84
CA GLU A 399 -13.52 -21.29 30.04
C GLU A 399 -12.49 -21.37 31.17
N ASP A 400 -11.26 -21.74 30.85
CA ASP A 400 -10.14 -21.81 31.81
C ASP A 400 -9.79 -20.42 32.36
N ALA A 401 -9.72 -19.40 31.50
CA ALA A 401 -9.41 -18.03 31.91
C ALA A 401 -10.49 -17.39 32.79
N LEU A 402 -11.75 -17.66 32.48
CA LEU A 402 -12.91 -17.16 33.24
C LEU A 402 -13.22 -18.01 34.49
N GLY A 403 -12.79 -19.27 34.52
CA GLY A 403 -13.14 -20.26 35.54
C GLY A 403 -14.65 -20.59 35.57
N ILE A 404 -15.27 -20.60 34.39
CA ILE A 404 -16.70 -20.97 34.20
C ILE A 404 -16.82 -21.90 32.98
N LYS A 405 -17.95 -22.62 32.93
CA LYS A 405 -18.38 -23.32 31.70
C LYS A 405 -19.29 -22.39 30.92
N LEU A 406 -19.00 -22.22 29.63
CA LEU A 406 -19.84 -21.43 28.74
C LEU A 406 -21.17 -22.18 28.48
N PRO A 407 -22.30 -21.46 28.31
CA PRO A 407 -23.55 -22.06 27.88
C PRO A 407 -23.39 -22.64 26.48
N ASN A 408 -24.37 -23.42 26.02
CA ASN A 408 -24.39 -23.85 24.63
C ASN A 408 -24.57 -22.63 23.71
N LEU A 409 -23.49 -22.21 23.03
CA LEU A 409 -23.45 -20.99 22.20
C LEU A 409 -24.33 -21.07 20.94
N SER A 410 -24.95 -22.24 20.67
CA SER A 410 -25.93 -22.42 19.60
C SER A 410 -27.37 -22.18 20.03
N ASP A 411 -27.60 -22.04 21.34
CA ASP A 411 -28.96 -21.84 21.86
C ASP A 411 -29.44 -20.40 21.62
N PRO A 412 -30.73 -20.18 21.35
CA PRO A 412 -31.28 -18.84 21.10
C PRO A 412 -31.09 -17.87 22.27
N ASP A 413 -31.05 -18.38 23.50
CA ASP A 413 -30.88 -17.62 24.75
C ASP A 413 -29.44 -17.64 25.30
N ALA A 414 -28.47 -18.13 24.50
CA ALA A 414 -27.05 -18.21 24.87
C ALA A 414 -26.48 -16.85 25.32
N HIS A 415 -26.90 -15.75 24.70
CA HIS A 415 -26.48 -14.40 25.06
C HIS A 415 -26.92 -14.04 26.49
N GLU A 416 -28.18 -14.22 26.82
CA GLU A 416 -28.72 -13.95 28.17
C GLU A 416 -28.09 -14.85 29.21
N GLN A 417 -27.96 -16.15 28.92
CA GLN A 417 -27.27 -17.10 29.79
C GLN A 417 -25.82 -16.69 30.08
N LEU A 418 -25.09 -16.24 29.07
CA LEU A 418 -23.70 -15.81 29.22
C LEU A 418 -23.60 -14.54 30.09
N ILE A 419 -24.45 -13.54 29.86
CA ILE A 419 -24.50 -12.31 30.69
C ILE A 419 -24.77 -12.68 32.16
N ASN A 420 -25.79 -13.50 32.44
CA ASN A 420 -26.12 -13.93 33.81
C ASN A 420 -24.93 -14.63 34.50
N LEU A 421 -24.15 -15.44 33.76
CA LEU A 421 -22.96 -16.10 34.28
C LEU A 421 -21.81 -15.10 34.59
N LEU A 422 -21.68 -14.04 33.81
CA LEU A 422 -20.64 -13.02 33.97
C LEU A 422 -20.96 -12.02 35.09
N GLU A 423 -22.22 -11.59 35.23
CA GLU A 423 -22.67 -10.69 36.31
C GLU A 423 -22.41 -11.26 37.70
N GLY A 424 -22.58 -12.57 37.87
CA GLY A 424 -22.30 -13.25 39.15
C GLY A 424 -20.83 -13.23 39.58
N LYS A 425 -19.89 -12.85 38.74
CA LYS A 425 -18.44 -12.93 38.99
C LYS A 425 -17.69 -11.59 39.02
N SER A 426 -18.36 -10.44 38.94
CA SER A 426 -17.82 -9.09 39.12
C SER A 426 -16.55 -8.74 38.29
N ARG A 427 -16.39 -9.24 37.08
CA ARG A 427 -15.17 -9.05 36.28
C ARG A 427 -15.31 -8.15 35.06
N LEU A 428 -16.52 -7.70 34.71
CA LEU A 428 -16.75 -6.75 33.61
C LEU A 428 -17.59 -5.57 34.11
N PRO A 429 -17.29 -4.33 33.69
CA PRO A 429 -18.13 -3.18 33.99
C PRO A 429 -19.50 -3.38 33.31
N PRO A 430 -20.63 -3.15 34.04
CA PRO A 430 -21.99 -3.36 33.51
C PRO A 430 -22.29 -2.61 32.22
N VAL A 431 -21.67 -1.46 31.99
CA VAL A 431 -21.90 -0.56 30.85
C VAL A 431 -21.43 -1.18 29.52
N GLU A 432 -20.47 -2.10 29.52
CA GLU A 432 -19.94 -2.74 28.32
C GLU A 432 -20.78 -3.94 27.84
N LEU A 433 -21.67 -4.44 28.71
CA LEU A 433 -22.54 -5.60 28.44
C LEU A 433 -23.90 -5.21 27.84
N GLU A 434 -24.38 -3.99 28.14
CA GLU A 434 -25.68 -3.52 27.66
C GLU A 434 -25.67 -3.30 26.13
N GLY A 435 -26.48 -4.09 25.41
CA GLY A 435 -26.71 -3.93 23.97
C GLY A 435 -25.65 -4.58 23.06
N ALA A 436 -24.63 -5.24 23.60
CA ALA A 436 -23.68 -6.00 22.78
C ALA A 436 -24.31 -7.30 22.26
N SER A 437 -24.11 -7.65 20.99
CA SER A 437 -24.49 -8.98 20.49
C SER A 437 -23.61 -10.09 21.09
N LEU A 438 -24.08 -11.36 21.06
CA LEU A 438 -23.31 -12.51 21.54
C LEU A 438 -21.90 -12.54 20.94
N ASN A 439 -21.77 -12.27 19.64
CA ASN A 439 -20.48 -12.28 18.94
C ASN A 439 -19.55 -11.18 19.45
N ARG A 440 -20.05 -9.95 19.68
CA ARG A 440 -19.26 -8.84 20.24
C ARG A 440 -18.83 -9.12 21.68
N LEU A 441 -19.69 -9.76 22.46
CA LEU A 441 -19.34 -10.17 23.83
C LEU A 441 -18.24 -11.22 23.84
N LEU A 442 -18.34 -12.24 23.00
CA LEU A 442 -17.31 -13.29 22.87
C LEU A 442 -15.97 -12.71 22.36
N ASP A 443 -16.02 -11.81 21.39
CA ASP A 443 -14.84 -11.10 20.87
C ASP A 443 -14.15 -10.27 21.95
N HIS A 444 -14.93 -9.49 22.72
CA HIS A 444 -14.41 -8.72 23.84
C HIS A 444 -13.78 -9.61 24.93
N LEU A 445 -14.39 -10.74 25.25
CA LEU A 445 -13.84 -11.70 26.21
C LEU A 445 -12.53 -12.32 25.71
N ALA A 446 -12.47 -12.67 24.43
CA ALA A 446 -11.24 -13.20 23.82
C ALA A 446 -10.12 -12.16 23.82
N SER A 447 -10.42 -10.91 23.43
CA SER A 447 -9.44 -9.81 23.45
C SER A 447 -8.90 -9.56 24.86
N THR A 448 -9.75 -9.61 25.87
CA THR A 448 -9.36 -9.37 27.27
C THR A 448 -8.55 -10.52 27.86
N HIS A 449 -8.87 -11.77 27.53
CA HIS A 449 -8.36 -12.93 28.24
C HIS A 449 -7.42 -13.84 27.46
N LEU A 450 -7.47 -13.83 26.10
CA LEU A 450 -6.69 -14.75 25.28
C LEU A 450 -5.57 -14.04 24.49
N GLU A 451 -5.85 -12.87 23.94
CA GLU A 451 -4.91 -12.20 23.02
C GLU A 451 -3.64 -11.69 23.72
N GLY A 452 -3.70 -11.44 25.04
CA GLY A 452 -2.58 -10.93 25.83
C GLY A 452 -1.31 -11.79 25.76
N ASP A 453 -1.46 -13.09 25.60
CA ASP A 453 -0.32 -14.02 25.44
C ASP A 453 0.49 -13.76 24.17
N SER A 454 -0.14 -13.18 23.14
CA SER A 454 0.51 -12.82 21.87
C SER A 454 1.50 -11.65 21.98
N LEU A 455 1.52 -10.94 23.11
CA LEU A 455 2.51 -9.88 23.38
C LEU A 455 3.93 -10.42 23.52
N THR A 456 4.06 -11.67 23.93
CA THR A 456 5.37 -12.32 24.17
C THR A 456 5.81 -13.23 23.04
N ALA A 457 4.88 -13.88 22.33
CA ALA A 457 5.17 -14.77 21.23
C ALA A 457 3.95 -14.90 20.30
N PRO A 458 4.11 -15.23 19.01
CA PRO A 458 2.99 -15.48 18.12
C PRO A 458 2.05 -16.55 18.66
N LEU A 459 0.73 -16.31 18.54
CA LEU A 459 -0.32 -17.14 19.08
C LEU A 459 -1.40 -17.39 18.02
N PHE A 460 -1.73 -18.66 17.78
CA PHE A 460 -2.95 -19.04 17.07
C PHE A 460 -4.09 -19.27 18.06
N ILE A 461 -5.20 -18.56 17.87
CA ILE A 461 -6.47 -18.88 18.53
C ILE A 461 -7.31 -19.64 17.52
N THR A 462 -7.70 -20.88 17.86
CA THR A 462 -8.34 -21.82 16.93
C THR A 462 -9.74 -22.20 17.40
N HIS A 463 -10.54 -22.76 16.48
CA HIS A 463 -11.85 -23.34 16.78
C HIS A 463 -12.80 -22.33 17.45
N HIS A 464 -12.97 -21.16 16.80
CA HIS A 464 -13.92 -20.15 17.25
C HIS A 464 -15.35 -20.69 17.26
N PRO A 465 -16.24 -20.21 18.15
CA PRO A 465 -17.65 -20.54 18.10
C PRO A 465 -18.26 -20.37 16.70
N ALA A 466 -19.09 -21.29 16.27
CA ALA A 466 -19.66 -21.28 14.91
C ALA A 466 -20.45 -20.00 14.60
N CYS A 467 -21.08 -19.37 15.61
CA CYS A 467 -21.80 -18.11 15.46
C CYS A 467 -20.88 -16.93 15.04
N MET A 468 -19.59 -17.00 15.34
CA MET A 468 -18.60 -15.97 14.97
C MET A 468 -18.02 -16.15 13.56
N ALA A 469 -18.30 -17.26 12.86
CA ALA A 469 -17.66 -17.58 11.59
C ALA A 469 -18.66 -18.16 10.56
N PRO A 470 -19.55 -17.35 10.00
CA PRO A 470 -20.63 -17.83 9.13
C PRO A 470 -20.15 -18.43 7.81
N LEU A 471 -18.93 -18.14 7.38
CA LEU A 471 -18.33 -18.60 6.11
C LEU A 471 -17.41 -19.83 6.30
N ALA A 472 -17.09 -20.17 7.55
CA ALA A 472 -16.24 -21.30 7.88
C ALA A 472 -17.03 -22.59 8.11
N LYS A 473 -16.43 -23.73 7.79
CA LYS A 473 -16.98 -25.04 8.07
C LYS A 473 -17.07 -25.29 9.56
N SER A 474 -18.21 -25.84 10.04
CA SER A 474 -18.46 -26.06 11.46
C SER A 474 -18.43 -27.55 11.82
N PHE A 475 -18.02 -27.84 13.07
CA PHE A 475 -18.01 -29.18 13.63
C PHE A 475 -18.22 -29.16 15.15
N ALA A 476 -18.64 -30.28 15.74
CA ALA A 476 -18.74 -30.39 17.20
C ALA A 476 -17.33 -30.56 17.81
N CYS A 477 -16.95 -29.68 18.72
CA CYS A 477 -15.67 -29.75 19.41
C CYS A 477 -15.60 -31.02 20.28
N PRO A 478 -14.61 -31.89 20.09
CA PRO A 478 -14.53 -33.16 20.86
C PRO A 478 -14.34 -32.94 22.37
N ARG A 479 -13.79 -31.79 22.79
CA ARG A 479 -13.50 -31.49 24.20
C ARG A 479 -14.69 -30.90 24.94
N THR A 480 -15.47 -30.05 24.29
CA THR A 480 -16.53 -29.26 24.94
C THR A 480 -17.92 -29.62 24.47
N GLY A 481 -18.06 -30.32 23.33
CA GLY A 481 -19.35 -30.58 22.67
C GLY A 481 -19.95 -29.34 21.98
N GLN A 482 -19.36 -28.18 22.13
CA GLN A 482 -19.81 -26.93 21.48
C GLN A 482 -19.66 -27.02 19.96
N LEU A 483 -20.55 -26.36 19.22
CA LEU A 483 -20.42 -26.20 17.78
C LEU A 483 -19.39 -25.10 17.51
N VAL A 484 -18.26 -25.49 16.91
CA VAL A 484 -17.13 -24.58 16.58
C VAL A 484 -16.83 -24.62 15.09
N SER A 485 -16.08 -23.64 14.61
CA SER A 485 -15.63 -23.56 13.22
C SER A 485 -14.17 -23.98 13.08
N ALA A 486 -13.84 -24.59 11.95
CA ALA A 486 -12.46 -24.87 11.53
C ALA A 486 -11.79 -23.56 11.11
N ARG A 487 -11.56 -22.65 12.08
CA ARG A 487 -11.01 -21.32 11.94
C ARG A 487 -9.82 -21.14 12.88
N ALA A 488 -8.84 -20.38 12.44
CA ALA A 488 -7.73 -19.90 13.25
C ALA A 488 -7.44 -18.43 12.95
N GLU A 489 -7.06 -17.70 13.98
CA GLU A 489 -6.52 -16.34 13.86
C GLU A 489 -5.11 -16.31 14.43
N LEU A 490 -4.21 -15.62 13.72
CA LEU A 490 -2.85 -15.38 14.18
C LEU A 490 -2.74 -14.01 14.83
N PHE A 491 -2.36 -14.00 16.10
CA PHE A 491 -2.02 -12.80 16.85
C PHE A 491 -0.50 -12.69 17.05
N VAL A 492 0.04 -11.49 16.81
CA VAL A 492 1.46 -11.18 17.03
C VAL A 492 1.56 -9.79 17.66
N ALA A 493 2.27 -9.67 18.77
CA ALA A 493 2.43 -8.42 19.52
C ALA A 493 1.08 -7.72 19.83
N GLY A 494 0.06 -8.50 20.24
CA GLY A 494 -1.28 -8.01 20.60
C GLY A 494 -2.13 -7.59 19.39
N ARG A 495 -1.82 -8.04 18.18
CA ARG A 495 -2.56 -7.66 16.97
C ARG A 495 -2.90 -8.89 16.15
N GLU A 496 -4.13 -8.98 15.68
CA GLU A 496 -4.54 -9.91 14.65
C GLU A 496 -3.83 -9.57 13.34
N ILE A 497 -3.04 -10.52 12.83
CA ILE A 497 -2.26 -10.39 11.60
C ILE A 497 -2.90 -11.15 10.45
N ALA A 498 -3.41 -12.36 10.72
CA ALA A 498 -4.04 -13.20 9.72
C ALA A 498 -5.23 -13.97 10.29
N ASN A 499 -6.21 -14.24 9.43
CA ASN A 499 -7.39 -15.03 9.70
C ASN A 499 -7.50 -16.11 8.62
N MET A 500 -7.84 -17.33 9.01
CA MET A 500 -7.91 -18.47 8.10
C MET A 500 -8.93 -19.49 8.56
N TYR A 501 -9.54 -20.18 7.60
CA TYR A 501 -10.50 -21.24 7.90
C TYR A 501 -10.71 -22.21 6.73
N GLU A 502 -11.24 -23.38 7.05
CA GLU A 502 -11.82 -24.25 6.05
C GLU A 502 -13.17 -23.69 5.63
N GLU A 503 -13.39 -23.55 4.34
CA GLU A 503 -14.56 -22.89 3.78
C GLU A 503 -15.82 -23.74 3.90
N GLU A 504 -16.95 -23.08 4.23
CA GLU A 504 -18.23 -23.74 4.07
C GLU A 504 -18.49 -23.98 2.57
N ASN A 505 -18.65 -25.24 2.21
CA ASN A 505 -18.85 -25.65 0.83
C ASN A 505 -20.20 -26.35 0.59
N ASP A 506 -21.01 -26.50 1.64
CA ASP A 506 -22.40 -26.95 1.54
C ASP A 506 -23.33 -25.75 1.29
N PRO A 507 -23.97 -25.62 0.12
CA PRO A 507 -24.84 -24.49 -0.20
C PRO A 507 -26.05 -24.36 0.74
N PHE A 508 -26.56 -25.46 1.28
CA PHE A 508 -27.72 -25.46 2.21
C PHE A 508 -27.29 -24.93 3.58
N GLU A 509 -26.17 -25.40 4.08
CA GLU A 509 -25.62 -24.94 5.36
C GLU A 509 -25.16 -23.48 5.26
N GLN A 510 -24.52 -23.07 4.14
CA GLN A 510 -24.13 -21.68 3.92
C GLN A 510 -25.35 -20.74 3.90
N ARG A 511 -26.46 -21.14 3.27
CA ARG A 511 -27.72 -20.38 3.28
C ARG A 511 -28.22 -20.21 4.71
N ARG A 512 -28.31 -21.32 5.46
CA ARG A 512 -28.75 -21.32 6.86
C ARG A 512 -27.91 -20.37 7.73
N LYS A 513 -26.60 -20.39 7.57
CA LYS A 513 -25.68 -19.49 8.28
C LYS A 513 -25.90 -18.01 7.93
N PHE A 514 -26.15 -17.70 6.67
CA PHE A 514 -26.50 -16.34 6.26
C PHE A 514 -27.84 -15.87 6.83
N GLU A 515 -28.86 -16.74 6.85
CA GLU A 515 -30.17 -16.44 7.45
C GLU A 515 -30.01 -16.12 8.95
N LEU A 516 -29.25 -16.92 9.69
CA LEU A 516 -28.95 -16.66 11.10
C LEU A 516 -28.19 -15.33 11.31
N GLN A 517 -27.24 -15.00 10.44
CA GLN A 517 -26.52 -13.72 10.49
C GLN A 517 -27.45 -12.54 10.27
N VAL A 518 -28.37 -12.64 9.32
CA VAL A 518 -29.41 -11.60 9.08
C VAL A 518 -30.30 -11.41 10.31
N LEU A 519 -30.74 -12.51 10.92
CA LEU A 519 -31.58 -12.45 12.12
C LEU A 519 -30.86 -11.83 13.32
N SER A 520 -29.59 -12.19 13.54
CA SER A 520 -28.77 -11.63 14.62
C SER A 520 -28.58 -10.11 14.49
N ARG A 521 -28.36 -9.60 13.28
CA ARG A 521 -28.22 -8.15 13.03
C ARG A 521 -29.52 -7.38 13.29
N ARG A 522 -30.67 -7.96 12.92
CA ARG A 522 -31.97 -7.33 13.20
C ARG A 522 -32.29 -7.26 14.70
N GLY A 523 -31.89 -8.28 15.45
CA GLY A 523 -32.11 -8.33 16.91
C GLY A 523 -31.23 -7.36 17.71
N SER A 524 -30.05 -6.98 17.20
CA SER A 524 -29.13 -6.05 17.89
C SER A 524 -29.43 -4.58 17.66
N GLY A 525 -30.45 -4.21 16.88
CA GLY A 525 -30.75 -2.80 16.59
C GLY A 525 -29.69 -2.08 15.77
N GLU A 526 -28.75 -2.80 15.19
CA GLU A 526 -27.72 -2.27 14.28
C GLU A 526 -28.27 -1.94 12.87
N GLU A 527 -29.56 -1.60 12.80
CA GLU A 527 -30.16 -1.05 11.58
C GLU A 527 -29.48 0.31 11.27
N GLY A 528 -28.55 0.26 10.33
CA GLY A 528 -27.95 1.48 9.80
C GLY A 528 -29.04 2.34 9.16
N ASP A 529 -28.90 3.67 9.30
CA ASP A 529 -29.71 4.74 8.71
C ASP A 529 -29.65 4.77 7.15
N GLY A 530 -29.53 3.62 6.52
CA GLY A 530 -29.59 3.40 5.07
C GLY A 530 -30.91 2.69 4.75
N GLY A 531 -31.72 3.29 3.89
CA GLY A 531 -33.08 2.85 3.52
C GLY A 531 -33.21 1.35 3.21
N GLU A 532 -34.39 0.90 2.84
CA GLU A 532 -34.80 -0.52 2.67
C GLU A 532 -33.81 -1.40 1.88
N GLU A 533 -32.87 -0.82 1.07
CA GLU A 533 -31.87 -1.52 0.28
C GLU A 533 -30.54 -1.80 1.04
N GLY A 534 -30.28 -1.14 2.17
CA GLY A 534 -29.11 -1.38 3.05
C GLY A 534 -29.27 -2.55 4.02
N GLN A 535 -30.40 -3.24 4.00
CA GLN A 535 -30.68 -4.34 4.92
C GLN A 535 -29.80 -5.57 4.65
N ALA A 536 -29.31 -6.18 5.73
CA ALA A 536 -28.62 -7.46 5.67
C ALA A 536 -29.52 -8.51 4.95
N ARG A 537 -29.04 -9.04 3.85
CA ARG A 537 -29.73 -10.05 3.03
C ARG A 537 -28.80 -11.23 2.73
N VAL A 538 -29.40 -12.36 2.43
CA VAL A 538 -28.66 -13.53 1.94
C VAL A 538 -28.08 -13.23 0.56
N ASP A 539 -26.79 -13.50 0.34
CA ASP A 539 -26.21 -13.45 -1.01
C ASP A 539 -26.61 -14.70 -1.81
N GLU A 540 -27.82 -14.64 -2.40
CA GLU A 540 -28.37 -15.71 -3.21
C GLU A 540 -27.50 -16.04 -4.42
N SER A 541 -26.78 -15.04 -4.95
CA SER A 541 -25.91 -15.27 -6.10
C SER A 541 -24.69 -16.09 -5.75
N TYR A 542 -24.17 -15.93 -4.53
CA TYR A 542 -23.08 -16.75 -4.02
C TYR A 542 -23.56 -18.18 -3.67
N VAL A 543 -24.71 -18.31 -2.99
CA VAL A 543 -25.27 -19.64 -2.69
C VAL A 543 -25.48 -20.46 -3.97
N ARG A 544 -26.05 -19.84 -5.02
CA ARG A 544 -26.18 -20.50 -6.33
C ARG A 544 -24.84 -20.87 -6.97
N ALA A 545 -23.80 -20.09 -6.74
CA ALA A 545 -22.47 -20.47 -7.22
C ALA A 545 -21.96 -21.74 -6.52
N LEU A 546 -22.20 -21.88 -5.21
CA LEU A 546 -21.84 -23.08 -4.45
C LEU A 546 -22.57 -24.35 -4.92
N GLU A 547 -23.79 -24.22 -5.48
CA GLU A 547 -24.54 -25.36 -6.06
C GLU A 547 -23.78 -26.03 -7.23
N HIS A 548 -22.78 -25.36 -7.84
CA HIS A 548 -21.91 -25.96 -8.85
C HIS A 548 -20.72 -26.72 -8.26
N GLY A 549 -20.61 -26.78 -6.93
CA GLY A 549 -19.60 -27.54 -6.20
C GLY A 549 -18.32 -26.77 -5.93
N LEU A 550 -18.22 -26.15 -4.75
CA LEU A 550 -16.96 -25.69 -4.21
C LEU A 550 -16.20 -26.91 -3.65
N PRO A 551 -14.99 -27.24 -4.14
CA PRO A 551 -14.19 -28.29 -3.51
C PRO A 551 -13.89 -27.91 -2.04
N PRO A 552 -13.57 -28.87 -1.15
CA PRO A 552 -13.03 -28.54 0.16
C PRO A 552 -11.87 -27.55 -0.03
N THR A 553 -11.97 -26.38 0.57
CA THR A 553 -11.08 -25.24 0.28
C THR A 553 -10.63 -24.61 1.58
N GLY A 554 -9.35 -24.31 1.70
CA GLY A 554 -8.81 -23.45 2.73
C GLY A 554 -8.73 -22.01 2.24
N GLY A 555 -9.25 -21.06 3.04
CA GLY A 555 -9.15 -19.63 2.81
C GLY A 555 -8.29 -18.94 3.86
N TRP A 556 -7.63 -17.87 3.46
CA TRP A 556 -6.72 -17.10 4.30
C TRP A 556 -6.77 -15.62 3.93
N GLY A 557 -6.78 -14.75 4.95
CA GLY A 557 -6.74 -13.32 4.79
C GLY A 557 -5.75 -12.66 5.73
N CYS A 558 -5.06 -11.62 5.25
CA CYS A 558 -4.10 -10.82 6.01
C CYS A 558 -4.25 -9.33 5.71
N GLY A 559 -4.34 -8.50 6.75
CA GLY A 559 -4.27 -7.05 6.63
C GLY A 559 -2.85 -6.59 6.35
N VAL A 560 -2.53 -6.23 5.10
CA VAL A 560 -1.17 -5.80 4.69
C VAL A 560 -0.72 -4.58 5.48
N ASP A 561 -1.61 -3.64 5.78
CA ASP A 561 -1.28 -2.44 6.55
C ASP A 561 -0.84 -2.79 7.97
N ARG A 562 -1.56 -3.69 8.66
CA ARG A 562 -1.20 -4.19 9.99
C ARG A 562 0.13 -4.95 9.97
N LEU A 563 0.37 -5.74 8.93
CA LEU A 563 1.65 -6.43 8.74
C LEU A 563 2.81 -5.45 8.57
N VAL A 564 2.63 -4.37 7.79
CA VAL A 564 3.64 -3.31 7.67
C VAL A 564 3.85 -2.58 8.99
N MET A 565 2.77 -2.29 9.74
CA MET A 565 2.88 -1.69 11.08
C MET A 565 3.71 -2.56 12.03
N LEU A 566 3.45 -3.87 12.04
CA LEU A 566 4.19 -4.84 12.85
C LEU A 566 5.68 -4.83 12.49
N LEU A 567 6.01 -4.99 11.21
CA LEU A 567 7.38 -5.13 10.72
C LEU A 567 8.18 -3.81 10.73
N SER A 568 7.51 -2.65 10.71
CA SER A 568 8.16 -1.34 10.81
C SER A 568 8.22 -0.76 12.23
N GLY A 569 7.58 -1.42 13.22
CA GLY A 569 7.45 -0.90 14.57
C GLY A 569 6.58 0.35 14.70
N THR A 570 5.80 0.70 13.65
CA THR A 570 4.94 1.90 13.69
C THR A 570 3.62 1.61 14.41
N PRO A 571 3.20 2.50 15.35
CA PRO A 571 1.98 2.26 16.13
C PRO A 571 0.69 2.60 15.37
N ARG A 572 0.75 3.41 14.29
CA ARG A 572 -0.43 3.95 13.63
C ARG A 572 -0.50 3.56 12.15
N ILE A 573 -1.69 3.17 11.71
CA ILE A 573 -1.96 2.85 10.29
C ILE A 573 -1.68 4.04 9.36
N ALA A 574 -1.93 5.28 9.81
CA ALA A 574 -1.66 6.49 9.04
C ALA A 574 -0.18 6.64 8.64
N ASP A 575 0.75 6.08 9.41
CA ASP A 575 2.19 6.17 9.16
C ASP A 575 2.65 5.22 8.05
N VAL A 576 1.95 4.10 7.86
CA VAL A 576 2.25 3.10 6.82
C VAL A 576 1.52 3.34 5.50
N LEU A 577 0.56 4.29 5.47
CA LEU A 577 -0.15 4.73 4.28
C LEU A 577 0.57 5.90 3.61
N SER A 578 0.49 5.98 2.28
CA SER A 578 1.20 7.01 1.50
C SER A 578 0.80 8.44 1.88
N PHE A 579 -0.48 8.69 2.16
CA PHE A 579 -1.03 10.00 2.51
C PHE A 579 -1.79 10.03 3.84
N GLY A 580 -1.53 9.06 4.72
CA GLY A 580 -2.20 8.95 6.01
C GLY A 580 -3.60 8.36 5.91
N SER A 581 -4.40 8.53 6.96
CA SER A 581 -5.78 8.04 7.04
C SER A 581 -6.74 8.88 6.20
N LEU A 582 -7.96 8.40 6.01
CA LEU A 582 -9.04 9.14 5.32
C LEU A 582 -9.26 10.54 5.90
N ARG A 583 -9.20 10.70 7.24
CA ARG A 583 -9.28 12.02 7.90
C ARG A 583 -8.24 12.99 7.35
N ASN A 584 -7.02 12.53 7.14
CA ASN A 584 -5.92 13.37 6.64
C ASN A 584 -6.15 13.75 5.17
N VAL A 585 -6.59 12.80 4.34
CA VAL A 585 -6.86 13.04 2.91
C VAL A 585 -7.97 14.07 2.73
N VAL A 586 -9.07 13.96 3.48
CA VAL A 586 -10.19 14.92 3.44
C VAL A 586 -9.74 16.31 3.93
N SER A 587 -8.86 16.39 4.93
CA SER A 587 -8.34 17.66 5.45
C SER A 587 -7.41 18.39 4.48
N LEU A 588 -6.78 17.71 3.51
CA LEU A 588 -5.91 18.36 2.51
C LEU A 588 -6.64 19.44 1.70
N SER A 589 -7.92 19.22 1.37
CA SER A 589 -8.74 20.19 0.62
C SER A 589 -9.13 21.42 1.46
N GLN A 590 -9.12 21.30 2.79
CA GLN A 590 -9.44 22.41 3.71
C GLN A 590 -8.24 23.30 3.99
N VAL A 591 -7.03 22.76 4.00
CA VAL A 591 -5.78 23.51 4.19
C VAL A 591 -5.50 24.43 2.99
N ALA A 592 -5.93 24.05 1.79
CA ALA A 592 -5.81 24.88 0.60
C ALA A 592 -6.74 26.13 0.57
N LYS A 593 -7.72 26.21 1.49
CA LYS A 593 -8.66 27.33 1.61
C LYS A 593 -8.31 28.33 2.71
N LYS A 594 -7.30 28.06 3.52
CA LYS A 594 -6.74 28.96 4.54
C LYS A 594 -5.37 29.49 4.08
#